data_71e814282def9181a3857d682ba106ed
#
_entry.id   71e814282def9181a3857d682ba106ed
#
_cell.length_a   1.000
_cell.length_b   1.000
_cell.length_c   1.000
_cell.angle_alpha   90.00
_cell.angle_beta   90.00
_cell.angle_gamma   90.00
#
_symmetry.space_group_name_H-M   'P 1'
#
loop_
_entity.id
_entity.type
_entity.pdbx_description
1 polymer ?
#
loop_
_entity_poly.entity_id
_entity_poly.type
_entity_poly.pdbx_seq_one_letter_code
_entity_poly.pdbx_strand_id
1 'polypeptide(L)'
;SKTEELKLSYSNQVVISEEIQKFLSTEIKTSIRELVGALNRIVSFTRIYNKVPSLSEVKIVLKDLLNLTENKVDIDTIQTIVCKFYKISKNEMLSPRRSRYLVRPRQTAIYLAKMLTSKSLPEIGRAFSNRDHTTVIHSVKTIEKLRKEDNELNINIDSLKNKILYNQDNEI
;
A
#
# COMPACT_ATOMS: atom_id res chain seq x y z
N SER A 1 5.79 -12.77 -29.78
CA SER A 1 5.60 -12.84 -28.32
C SER A 1 4.13 -12.60 -27.99
N LYS A 2 3.64 -13.09 -26.86
CA LYS A 2 2.25 -12.88 -26.41
C LYS A 2 1.85 -11.40 -26.34
N THR A 3 2.81 -10.53 -26.11
CA THR A 3 2.62 -9.07 -26.14
C THR A 3 2.37 -8.55 -27.55
N GLU A 4 2.95 -9.18 -28.56
CA GLU A 4 2.74 -8.83 -29.98
C GLU A 4 1.41 -9.35 -30.51
N GLU A 5 0.98 -10.54 -30.10
CA GLU A 5 -0.36 -11.06 -30.43
C GLU A 5 -1.49 -10.24 -29.81
N LEU A 6 -1.31 -9.76 -28.58
CA LEU A 6 -2.25 -8.85 -27.94
C LEU A 6 -2.24 -7.46 -28.60
N LYS A 7 -1.08 -6.99 -29.12
CA LYS A 7 -1.01 -5.79 -29.96
C LYS A 7 -1.90 -5.90 -31.21
N LEU A 8 -1.88 -7.03 -31.88
CA LEU A 8 -2.66 -7.28 -33.11
C LEU A 8 -4.17 -7.28 -32.83
N SER A 9 -4.60 -7.76 -31.67
CA SER A 9 -6.00 -7.81 -31.26
C SER A 9 -6.58 -6.44 -30.86
N TYR A 10 -5.75 -5.53 -30.35
CA TYR A 10 -6.17 -4.20 -29.91
C TYR A 10 -5.68 -3.05 -30.82
N SER A 11 -4.93 -3.37 -31.89
CA SER A 11 -4.15 -2.41 -32.67
C SER A 11 -4.96 -1.45 -33.54
N ASN A 12 -6.26 -1.60 -33.64
CA ASN A 12 -7.04 -0.72 -34.52
C ASN A 12 -7.42 0.62 -33.89
N GLN A 13 -7.14 0.90 -32.62
CA GLN A 13 -7.57 2.15 -31.98
C GLN A 13 -6.64 2.75 -30.91
N VAL A 14 -5.61 2.07 -30.41
CA VAL A 14 -4.76 2.61 -29.34
C VAL A 14 -3.28 2.26 -29.58
N VAL A 15 -2.45 3.28 -29.76
CA VAL A 15 -0.99 3.11 -29.82
C VAL A 15 -0.43 3.17 -28.40
N ILE A 16 0.19 2.09 -27.96
CA ILE A 16 0.87 2.01 -26.66
C ILE A 16 2.36 2.30 -26.88
N SER A 17 2.92 3.28 -26.14
CA SER A 17 4.33 3.64 -26.26
C SER A 17 5.25 2.50 -25.81
N GLU A 18 6.48 2.48 -26.33
CA GLU A 18 7.48 1.47 -25.94
C GLU A 18 7.77 1.52 -24.42
N GLU A 19 7.75 2.71 -23.83
CA GLU A 19 7.97 2.92 -22.42
C GLU A 19 6.89 2.21 -21.57
N ILE A 20 5.63 2.34 -21.95
CA ILE A 20 4.50 1.65 -21.31
C ILE A 20 4.61 0.14 -21.53
N GLN A 21 5.01 -0.29 -22.70
CA GLN A 21 5.21 -1.72 -23.01
C GLN A 21 6.30 -2.33 -22.13
N LYS A 22 7.42 -1.66 -21.97
CA LYS A 22 8.51 -2.07 -21.05
C LYS A 22 8.03 -2.14 -19.61
N PHE A 23 7.30 -1.14 -19.17
CA PHE A 23 6.72 -1.10 -17.84
C PHE A 23 5.81 -2.31 -17.59
N LEU A 24 4.85 -2.58 -18.46
CA LEU A 24 3.95 -3.72 -18.36
C LEU A 24 4.70 -5.06 -18.40
N SER A 25 5.71 -5.18 -19.22
CA SER A 25 6.53 -6.41 -19.32
C SER A 25 7.35 -6.65 -18.04
N THR A 26 7.75 -5.61 -17.37
CA THR A 26 8.50 -5.68 -16.10
C THR A 26 7.58 -6.06 -14.94
N GLU A 27 6.40 -5.47 -14.86
CA GLU A 27 5.46 -5.66 -13.76
C GLU A 27 4.61 -6.94 -13.88
N ILE A 28 4.24 -7.32 -15.11
CA ILE A 28 3.37 -8.48 -15.37
C ILE A 28 4.18 -9.59 -16.02
N LYS A 29 4.77 -10.48 -15.21
CA LYS A 29 5.63 -11.56 -15.70
C LYS A 29 4.91 -12.88 -15.95
N THR A 30 3.82 -13.16 -15.24
CA THR A 30 3.26 -14.51 -15.15
C THR A 30 1.76 -14.62 -15.43
N SER A 31 1.01 -13.52 -15.45
CA SER A 31 -0.45 -13.55 -15.57
C SER A 31 -0.95 -12.86 -16.83
N ILE A 32 -1.48 -13.65 -17.76
CA ILE A 32 -2.15 -13.13 -18.98
C ILE A 32 -3.42 -12.37 -18.60
N ARG A 33 -4.13 -12.80 -17.55
CA ARG A 33 -5.35 -12.15 -17.08
C ARG A 33 -5.08 -10.74 -16.58
N GLU A 34 -4.00 -10.55 -15.83
CA GLU A 34 -3.56 -9.22 -15.37
C GLU A 34 -3.14 -8.33 -16.54
N LEU A 35 -2.43 -8.87 -17.52
CA LEU A 35 -2.02 -8.13 -18.71
C LEU A 35 -3.22 -7.65 -19.52
N VAL A 36 -4.19 -8.52 -19.77
CA VAL A 36 -5.44 -8.16 -20.47
C VAL A 36 -6.22 -7.10 -19.67
N GLY A 37 -6.34 -7.26 -18.37
CA GLY A 37 -6.97 -6.27 -17.48
C GLY A 37 -6.27 -4.91 -17.54
N ALA A 38 -4.95 -4.89 -17.53
CA ALA A 38 -4.15 -3.67 -17.65
C ALA A 38 -4.38 -2.96 -19.00
N LEU A 39 -4.33 -3.71 -20.09
CA LEU A 39 -4.56 -3.17 -21.43
C LEU A 39 -5.99 -2.61 -21.57
N ASN A 40 -6.99 -3.30 -21.05
CA ASN A 40 -8.38 -2.83 -21.06
C ASN A 40 -8.54 -1.51 -20.32
N ARG A 41 -7.87 -1.32 -19.17
CA ARG A 41 -7.89 -0.06 -18.43
C ARG A 41 -7.23 1.07 -19.20
N ILE A 42 -6.09 0.82 -19.86
CA ILE A 42 -5.41 1.81 -20.69
C ILE A 42 -6.27 2.22 -21.89
N VAL A 43 -6.93 1.27 -22.54
CA VAL A 43 -7.86 1.52 -23.64
C VAL A 43 -9.05 2.36 -23.15
N SER A 44 -9.64 2.02 -22.03
CA SER A 44 -10.74 2.78 -21.44
C SER A 44 -10.34 4.20 -21.10
N PHE A 45 -9.15 4.40 -20.52
CA PHE A 45 -8.59 5.73 -20.27
C PHE A 45 -8.47 6.55 -21.55
N THR A 46 -7.89 5.94 -22.60
CA THR A 46 -7.72 6.60 -23.90
C THR A 46 -9.06 7.02 -24.51
N ARG A 47 -10.09 6.18 -24.39
CA ARG A 47 -11.43 6.51 -24.89
C ARG A 47 -12.11 7.62 -24.10
N ILE A 48 -12.01 7.59 -22.77
CA ILE A 48 -12.64 8.59 -21.90
C ILE A 48 -12.01 9.96 -22.06
N TYR A 49 -10.69 10.03 -22.07
CA TYR A 49 -9.93 11.29 -22.10
C TYR A 49 -9.48 11.70 -23.51
N ASN A 50 -9.72 10.87 -24.52
CA ASN A 50 -9.31 11.10 -25.91
C ASN A 50 -7.82 11.43 -26.06
N LYS A 51 -6.99 10.83 -25.22
CA LYS A 51 -5.52 10.95 -25.29
C LYS A 51 -4.85 9.65 -24.84
N VAL A 52 -3.63 9.41 -25.35
CA VAL A 52 -2.79 8.31 -24.88
C VAL A 52 -2.24 8.67 -23.48
N PRO A 53 -2.38 7.79 -22.47
CA PRO A 53 -1.86 8.09 -21.15
C PRO A 53 -0.32 8.12 -21.14
N SER A 54 0.25 9.02 -20.31
CA SER A 54 1.67 8.99 -19.97
C SER A 54 1.99 7.80 -19.06
N LEU A 55 3.28 7.47 -18.90
CA LEU A 55 3.69 6.42 -17.96
C LEU A 55 3.21 6.70 -16.53
N SER A 56 3.25 7.95 -16.07
CA SER A 56 2.75 8.35 -14.75
C SER A 56 1.25 8.11 -14.61
N GLU A 57 0.48 8.44 -15.64
CA GLU A 57 -0.98 8.19 -15.67
C GLU A 57 -1.30 6.69 -15.70
N VAL A 58 -0.53 5.89 -16.45
CA VAL A 58 -0.67 4.43 -16.49
C VAL A 58 -0.42 3.84 -15.10
N LYS A 59 0.60 4.27 -14.39
CA LYS A 59 0.88 3.83 -13.02
C LYS A 59 -0.29 4.10 -12.08
N ILE A 60 -0.91 5.26 -12.18
CA ILE A 60 -2.09 5.63 -11.39
C ILE A 60 -3.30 4.74 -11.74
N VAL A 61 -3.59 4.58 -13.02
CA VAL A 61 -4.72 3.79 -13.52
C VAL A 61 -4.60 2.31 -13.16
N LEU A 62 -3.37 1.77 -13.15
CA LEU A 62 -3.10 0.36 -12.89
C LEU A 62 -2.73 0.05 -11.43
N LYS A 63 -2.67 1.05 -10.56
CA LYS A 63 -2.22 0.90 -9.17
C LYS A 63 -2.90 -0.25 -8.44
N ASP A 64 -4.23 -0.33 -8.51
CA ASP A 64 -5.00 -1.37 -7.83
C ASP A 64 -4.85 -2.75 -8.47
N LEU A 65 -4.73 -2.78 -9.81
CA LEU A 65 -4.66 -4.02 -10.55
C LEU A 65 -3.32 -4.74 -10.38
N LEU A 66 -2.22 -3.98 -10.38
CA LEU A 66 -0.87 -4.54 -10.37
C LEU A 66 -0.26 -4.59 -8.97
N ASN A 67 -1.02 -4.20 -7.92
CA ASN A 67 -0.44 -3.98 -6.60
C ASN A 67 0.88 -3.20 -6.69
N LEU A 68 0.90 -2.17 -7.52
CA LEU A 68 2.04 -1.27 -7.72
C LEU A 68 2.33 -0.44 -6.47
N THR A 69 2.28 -1.08 -5.34
CA THR A 69 2.94 -0.64 -4.13
C THR A 69 4.42 -0.99 -4.27
N GLU A 70 5.09 -0.37 -5.24
CA GLU A 70 6.55 -0.38 -5.29
C GLU A 70 7.15 0.33 -4.09
N ASN A 71 6.38 1.11 -3.41
CA ASN A 71 6.69 1.50 -2.06
C ASN A 71 6.31 0.34 -1.14
N LYS A 72 7.22 -0.61 -1.02
CA LYS A 72 7.19 -1.57 0.08
C LYS A 72 7.19 -0.74 1.36
N VAL A 73 5.99 -0.46 1.86
CA VAL A 73 5.84 0.15 3.17
C VAL A 73 6.55 -0.76 4.16
N ASP A 74 7.63 -0.29 4.76
CA ASP A 74 8.29 -1.03 5.80
C ASP A 74 7.72 -0.64 7.18
N ILE A 75 7.90 -1.54 8.12
CA ILE A 75 7.38 -1.33 9.48
C ILE A 75 8.09 -0.15 10.16
N ASP A 76 9.35 0.10 9.83
CA ASP A 76 10.11 1.22 10.37
C ASP A 76 9.49 2.57 10.00
N THR A 77 9.10 2.74 8.76
CA THR A 77 8.37 3.93 8.27
C THR A 77 7.04 4.10 8.99
N ILE A 78 6.28 3.02 9.16
CA ILE A 78 5.00 3.05 9.89
C ILE A 78 5.23 3.52 11.34
N GLN A 79 6.21 2.94 12.02
CA GLN A 79 6.56 3.31 13.39
C GLN A 79 6.93 4.79 13.48
N THR A 80 7.77 5.29 12.58
CA THR A 80 8.21 6.68 12.54
C THR A 80 7.03 7.65 12.37
N ILE A 81 6.14 7.38 11.44
CA ILE A 81 4.98 8.25 11.15
C ILE A 81 3.98 8.22 12.30
N VAL A 82 3.70 7.05 12.86
CA VAL A 82 2.80 6.91 14.03
C VAL A 82 3.39 7.61 15.27
N CYS A 83 4.69 7.47 15.50
CA CYS A 83 5.37 8.18 16.59
C CYS A 83 5.26 9.70 16.47
N LYS A 84 5.46 10.25 15.26
CA LYS A 84 5.28 11.68 15.01
C LYS A 84 3.85 12.14 15.28
N PHE A 85 2.88 11.37 14.86
CA PHE A 85 1.46 11.69 15.05
C PHE A 85 1.08 11.73 16.52
N TYR A 86 1.50 10.74 17.31
CA TYR A 86 1.20 10.66 18.73
C TYR A 86 2.20 11.41 19.62
N LYS A 87 3.22 12.03 19.04
CA LYS A 87 4.26 12.79 19.76
C LYS A 87 4.98 11.96 20.84
N ILE A 88 5.31 10.75 20.49
CA ILE A 88 6.13 9.83 21.30
C ILE A 88 7.41 9.46 20.57
N SER A 89 8.43 9.03 21.31
CA SER A 89 9.65 8.50 20.71
C SER A 89 9.45 7.03 20.27
N LYS A 90 10.29 6.59 19.35
CA LYS A 90 10.30 5.20 18.93
C LYS A 90 10.69 4.25 20.07
N ASN A 91 11.62 4.68 20.93
CA ASN A 91 12.00 3.94 22.14
C ASN A 91 10.81 3.75 23.09
N GLU A 92 9.99 4.76 23.28
CA GLU A 92 8.76 4.67 24.08
C GLU A 92 7.75 3.71 23.44
N MET A 93 7.53 3.80 22.14
CA MET A 93 6.63 2.88 21.43
C MET A 93 7.06 1.43 21.61
N LEU A 94 8.35 1.14 21.48
CA LEU A 94 8.92 -0.21 21.56
C LEU A 94 9.19 -0.67 23.00
N SER A 95 8.98 0.20 23.99
CA SER A 95 9.19 -0.14 25.40
C SER A 95 8.17 -1.17 25.91
N PRO A 96 8.45 -1.88 27.02
CA PRO A 96 7.50 -2.80 27.62
C PRO A 96 6.38 -2.10 28.41
N ARG A 97 6.42 -0.77 28.51
CA ARG A 97 5.45 0.02 29.27
C ARG A 97 4.02 -0.17 28.74
N ARG A 98 3.06 -0.24 29.66
CA ARG A 98 1.63 -0.46 29.38
C ARG A 98 0.76 0.75 29.64
N SER A 99 1.34 1.94 29.79
CA SER A 99 0.58 3.17 29.92
C SER A 99 -0.24 3.44 28.64
N ARG A 100 -1.45 3.92 28.83
CA ARG A 100 -2.43 4.08 27.73
C ARG A 100 -1.90 4.95 26.59
N TYR A 101 -1.13 6.00 26.91
CA TYR A 101 -0.55 6.88 25.90
C TYR A 101 0.52 6.22 25.01
N LEU A 102 1.06 5.06 25.41
CA LEU A 102 2.00 4.24 24.64
C LEU A 102 1.32 3.02 24.00
N VAL A 103 0.34 2.43 24.68
CA VAL A 103 -0.36 1.24 24.20
C VAL A 103 -1.18 1.57 22.95
N ARG A 104 -1.90 2.68 22.95
CA ARG A 104 -2.73 3.06 21.80
C ARG A 104 -1.91 3.33 20.53
N PRO A 105 -0.85 4.16 20.57
CA PRO A 105 0.03 4.34 19.42
C PRO A 105 0.65 3.02 18.93
N ARG A 106 1.08 2.17 19.83
CA ARG A 106 1.65 0.86 19.50
C ARG A 106 0.64 -0.05 18.81
N GLN A 107 -0.57 -0.16 19.32
CA GLN A 107 -1.65 -0.91 18.70
C GLN A 107 -1.99 -0.38 17.30
N THR A 108 -2.02 0.93 17.14
CA THR A 108 -2.26 1.58 15.85
C THR A 108 -1.15 1.25 14.85
N ALA A 109 0.11 1.32 15.26
CA ALA A 109 1.24 0.97 14.41
C ALA A 109 1.24 -0.52 14.01
N ILE A 110 0.93 -1.41 14.93
CA ILE A 110 0.79 -2.86 14.68
C ILE A 110 -0.36 -3.12 13.68
N TYR A 111 -1.50 -2.48 13.88
CA TYR A 111 -2.64 -2.57 12.97
C TYR A 111 -2.28 -2.13 11.55
N LEU A 112 -1.63 -0.98 11.41
CA LEU A 112 -1.18 -0.47 10.10
C LEU A 112 -0.12 -1.36 9.47
N ALA A 113 0.80 -1.94 10.25
CA ALA A 113 1.77 -2.92 9.77
C ALA A 113 1.07 -4.16 9.19
N LYS A 114 0.02 -4.65 9.84
CA LYS A 114 -0.79 -5.78 9.34
C LYS A 114 -1.54 -5.42 8.06
N MET A 115 -2.11 -4.22 7.97
CA MET A 115 -2.92 -3.78 6.83
C MET A 115 -2.09 -3.36 5.62
N LEU A 116 -0.93 -2.76 5.81
CA LEU A 116 -0.15 -2.10 4.76
C LEU A 116 1.09 -2.88 4.31
N THR A 117 1.42 -3.99 4.99
CA THR A 117 2.54 -4.84 4.62
C THR A 117 2.11 -6.29 4.42
N SER A 118 2.93 -7.06 3.75
CA SER A 118 2.76 -8.51 3.61
C SER A 118 3.45 -9.31 4.72
N LYS A 119 3.94 -8.65 5.76
CA LYS A 119 4.62 -9.29 6.88
C LYS A 119 3.69 -10.21 7.67
N SER A 120 4.21 -11.36 8.08
CA SER A 120 3.51 -12.30 8.94
C SER A 120 3.34 -11.76 10.37
N LEU A 121 2.41 -12.33 11.11
CA LEU A 121 2.20 -11.96 12.52
C LEU A 121 3.49 -12.11 13.36
N PRO A 122 4.27 -13.19 13.25
CA PRO A 122 5.56 -13.30 13.94
C PRO A 122 6.58 -12.21 13.52
N GLU A 123 6.65 -11.88 12.24
CA GLU A 123 7.54 -10.82 11.74
C GLU A 123 7.16 -9.45 12.30
N ILE A 124 5.86 -9.13 12.35
CA ILE A 124 5.36 -7.90 12.99
C ILE A 124 5.72 -7.91 14.48
N GLY A 125 5.48 -9.00 15.17
CA GLY A 125 5.83 -9.14 16.59
C GLY A 125 7.31 -8.87 16.87
N ARG A 126 8.20 -9.40 16.04
CA ARG A 126 9.65 -9.15 16.13
C ARG A 126 9.99 -7.68 15.95
N ALA A 127 9.38 -7.01 15.00
CA ALA A 127 9.60 -5.59 14.75
C ALA A 127 9.12 -4.67 15.91
N PHE A 128 8.22 -5.17 16.74
CA PHE A 128 7.72 -4.48 17.94
C PHE A 128 8.29 -5.07 19.25
N SER A 129 9.60 -5.21 19.29
CA SER A 129 10.37 -5.71 20.45
C SER A 129 10.05 -7.14 20.84
N ASN A 130 10.00 -8.02 19.86
CA ASN A 130 9.76 -9.47 20.06
C ASN A 130 8.45 -9.77 20.81
N ARG A 131 7.40 -9.01 20.49
CA ARG A 131 6.07 -9.33 21.02
C ARG A 131 5.53 -10.59 20.37
N ASP A 132 4.78 -11.37 21.15
CA ASP A 132 4.13 -12.58 20.69
C ASP A 132 3.09 -12.25 19.58
N HIS A 133 2.93 -13.19 18.64
CA HIS A 133 1.90 -13.08 17.59
C HIS A 133 0.49 -12.92 18.16
N THR A 134 0.18 -13.48 19.33
CA THR A 134 -1.10 -13.29 20.01
C THR A 134 -1.32 -11.83 20.41
N THR A 135 -0.28 -11.12 20.82
CA THR A 135 -0.31 -9.67 21.09
C THR A 135 -0.60 -8.89 19.81
N VAL A 136 -0.02 -9.30 18.68
CA VAL A 136 -0.29 -8.69 17.37
C VAL A 136 -1.76 -8.87 16.99
N ILE A 137 -2.29 -10.09 17.08
CA ILE A 137 -3.71 -10.39 16.80
C ILE A 137 -4.63 -9.56 17.70
N HIS A 138 -4.33 -9.49 19.00
CA HIS A 138 -5.11 -8.70 19.95
C HIS A 138 -5.12 -7.22 19.58
N SER A 139 -3.97 -6.67 19.23
CA SER A 139 -3.84 -5.27 18.80
C SER A 139 -4.69 -4.97 17.56
N VAL A 140 -4.64 -5.83 16.55
CA VAL A 140 -5.42 -5.70 15.32
C VAL A 140 -6.92 -5.71 15.64
N LYS A 141 -7.39 -6.70 16.38
CA LYS A 141 -8.81 -6.81 16.77
C LYS A 141 -9.29 -5.62 17.61
N THR A 142 -8.46 -5.15 18.51
CA THR A 142 -8.77 -3.98 19.35
C THR A 142 -8.98 -2.74 18.50
N ILE A 143 -8.08 -2.46 17.55
CA ILE A 143 -8.21 -1.31 16.66
C ILE A 143 -9.41 -1.45 15.71
N GLU A 144 -9.65 -2.63 15.15
CA GLU A 144 -10.83 -2.89 14.33
C GLU A 144 -12.15 -2.58 15.06
N LYS A 145 -12.25 -3.01 16.31
CA LYS A 145 -13.40 -2.71 17.16
C LYS A 145 -13.53 -1.21 17.42
N LEU A 146 -12.45 -0.58 17.84
CA LEU A 146 -12.44 0.85 18.19
C LEU A 146 -12.74 1.76 16.99
N ARG A 147 -12.34 1.39 15.78
CA ARG A 147 -12.69 2.14 14.57
C ARG A 147 -14.19 2.24 14.34
N LYS A 148 -14.96 1.25 14.80
CA LYS A 148 -16.42 1.24 14.69
C LYS A 148 -17.09 2.08 15.79
N GLU A 149 -16.44 2.20 16.95
CA GLU A 149 -17.00 2.87 18.13
C GLU A 149 -16.54 4.32 18.27
N ASP A 150 -15.35 4.64 17.77
CA ASP A 150 -14.69 5.95 17.90
C ASP A 150 -14.41 6.52 16.50
N ASN A 151 -15.21 7.50 16.11
CA ASN A 151 -15.10 8.14 14.79
C ASN A 151 -13.82 8.98 14.67
N GLU A 152 -13.35 9.60 15.74
CA GLU A 152 -12.10 10.36 15.73
C GLU A 152 -10.90 9.43 15.49
N LEU A 153 -10.85 8.31 16.19
CA LEU A 153 -9.82 7.29 15.95
C LEU A 153 -9.86 6.76 14.52
N ASN A 154 -11.06 6.51 14.00
CA ASN A 154 -11.22 6.03 12.63
C ASN A 154 -10.66 7.02 11.59
N ILE A 155 -10.96 8.31 11.74
CA ILE A 155 -10.43 9.38 10.88
C ILE A 155 -8.90 9.47 11.02
N ASN A 156 -8.38 9.39 12.24
CA ASN A 156 -6.93 9.44 12.49
C ASN A 156 -6.19 8.27 11.82
N ILE A 157 -6.74 7.06 11.88
CA ILE A 157 -6.14 5.88 11.24
C ILE A 157 -6.15 6.04 9.71
N ASP A 158 -7.23 6.51 9.13
CA ASP A 158 -7.31 6.75 7.68
C ASP A 158 -6.32 7.84 7.24
N SER A 159 -6.16 8.90 8.04
CA SER A 159 -5.16 9.95 7.81
C SER A 159 -3.73 9.39 7.88
N LEU A 160 -3.43 8.57 8.88
CA LEU A 160 -2.13 7.91 9.03
C LEU A 160 -1.84 6.97 7.85
N LYS A 161 -2.82 6.17 7.45
CA LYS A 161 -2.73 5.30 6.29
C LYS A 161 -2.36 6.08 5.03
N ASN A 162 -3.03 7.21 4.78
CA ASN A 162 -2.74 8.06 3.64
C ASN A 162 -1.33 8.66 3.72
N LYS A 163 -0.90 9.13 4.88
CA LYS A 163 0.47 9.65 5.06
C LYS A 163 1.53 8.58 4.79
N ILE A 164 1.31 7.35 5.25
CA ILE A 164 2.22 6.24 5.03
C ILE A 164 2.30 5.88 3.54
N LEU A 165 1.16 5.81 2.86
CA LEU A 165 1.09 5.37 1.46
C LEU A 165 1.56 6.43 0.46
N TYR A 166 1.31 7.72 0.72
CA TYR A 166 1.51 8.79 -0.25
C TYR A 166 2.69 9.73 0.05
N ASN A 167 3.19 9.79 1.28
CA ASN A 167 4.34 10.63 1.62
C ASN A 167 5.69 10.00 1.28
N GLN A 168 5.74 8.77 0.81
CA GLN A 168 6.98 8.15 0.33
C GLN A 168 7.46 8.74 -1.00
N ASP A 169 6.57 9.45 -1.73
CA ASP A 169 6.91 10.09 -3.01
C ASP A 169 7.53 11.50 -2.85
N ASN A 170 7.60 12.05 -1.64
CA ASN A 170 8.03 13.44 -1.39
C ASN A 170 9.35 13.56 -0.63
N GLU A 171 10.04 12.48 -0.30
CA GLU A 171 11.41 12.52 0.23
C GLU A 171 12.44 12.28 -0.88
N ILE A 172 12.47 13.17 -1.83
CA ILE A 172 13.64 13.37 -2.69
C ILE A 172 14.22 14.73 -2.42
#